data_45c50bc73183b757f65e6aae8723a924
#
_entry.id   45c50bc73183b757f65e6aae8723a924
#
_cell.length_a   1.000
_cell.length_b   1.000
_cell.length_c   1.000
_cell.angle_alpha   90.00
_cell.angle_beta   90.00
_cell.angle_gamma   90.00
#
_symmetry.space_group_name_H-M   'P 1'
#
loop_
_entity.id
_entity.type
_entity.pdbx_description
1 polymer ?
#
loop_
_entity_poly.entity_id
_entity_poly.type
_entity_poly.pdbx_seq_one_letter_code
_entity_poly.pdbx_strand_id
1 'polypeptide(L)'
;MSFRLILLVLTGLWLGNPAFAMDRWDALSMIESGDNDHAVGPGGEVSRFQIRRELWPGGNPQDAHDALSAAKEIMLPRLDEFQRTHQRPATDFEFYVLWNAPWRVDHPSDAVTKRARRFCNLVRR
;
A
#
# COMPACT_ATOMS: atom_id res chain seq x y z
N MET A 1 26.59 3.73 57.56
CA MET A 1 26.35 2.92 56.37
C MET A 1 25.33 3.65 55.52
N SER A 2 25.77 4.26 54.43
CA SER A 2 24.88 4.98 53.51
C SER A 2 24.36 4.01 52.44
N PHE A 3 23.09 3.67 52.52
CA PHE A 3 22.43 2.97 51.41
C PHE A 3 22.20 3.98 50.28
N ARG A 4 23.01 3.90 49.23
CA ARG A 4 22.73 4.61 47.97
C ARG A 4 21.63 3.86 47.25
N LEU A 5 20.44 4.43 47.26
CA LEU A 5 19.34 3.99 46.45
C LEU A 5 19.70 4.32 45.00
N ILE A 6 20.06 3.31 44.21
CA ILE A 6 20.24 3.46 42.77
C ILE A 6 18.83 3.47 42.17
N LEU A 7 18.35 4.67 41.85
CA LEU A 7 17.11 4.83 41.07
C LEU A 7 17.42 4.44 39.61
N LEU A 8 17.09 3.20 39.27
CA LEU A 8 17.08 2.76 37.89
C LEU A 8 15.91 3.47 37.18
N VAL A 9 16.21 4.59 36.53
CA VAL A 9 15.28 5.20 35.56
C VAL A 9 15.26 4.29 34.35
N LEU A 10 14.30 3.40 34.31
CA LEU A 10 13.90 2.71 33.07
C LEU A 10 13.31 3.78 32.13
N THR A 11 14.17 4.41 31.34
CA THR A 11 13.72 5.12 30.15
C THR A 11 13.20 4.04 29.21
N GLY A 12 11.90 3.78 29.30
CA GLY A 12 11.20 3.00 28.30
C GLY A 12 11.36 3.70 26.95
N LEU A 13 12.26 3.18 26.12
CA LEU A 13 12.26 3.50 24.70
C LEU A 13 10.89 3.08 24.17
N TRP A 14 10.01 4.05 23.95
CA TRP A 14 8.85 3.87 23.12
C TRP A 14 9.36 3.67 21.68
N LEU A 15 9.74 2.44 21.36
CA LEU A 15 9.82 1.99 20.00
C LEU A 15 8.39 2.02 19.47
N GLY A 16 8.10 2.94 18.55
CA GLY A 16 6.79 3.02 17.92
C GLY A 16 6.33 1.62 17.54
N ASN A 17 5.13 1.25 17.95
CA ASN A 17 4.64 -0.12 17.81
C ASN A 17 4.61 -0.49 16.33
N PRO A 18 5.49 -1.41 15.83
CA PRO A 18 5.53 -1.78 14.41
C PRO A 18 4.21 -2.41 13.92
N ALA A 19 3.28 -2.76 14.86
CA ALA A 19 1.97 -3.30 14.54
C ALA A 19 1.05 -2.35 13.76
N PHE A 20 1.37 -1.05 13.67
CA PHE A 20 0.58 -0.06 12.92
C PHE A 20 1.13 0.25 11.53
N ALA A 21 2.34 -0.22 11.18
CA ALA A 21 2.85 -0.09 9.83
C ALA A 21 2.21 -1.17 8.94
N MET A 22 1.57 -0.74 7.88
CA MET A 22 1.02 -1.64 6.87
C MET A 22 2.09 -1.94 5.81
N ASP A 23 2.09 -3.17 5.26
CA ASP A 23 2.78 -3.39 4.01
C ASP A 23 2.06 -2.67 2.86
N ARG A 24 2.69 -2.58 1.70
CA ARG A 24 2.13 -1.88 0.55
C ARG A 24 0.80 -2.45 0.07
N TRP A 25 0.62 -3.77 0.15
CA TRP A 25 -0.60 -4.42 -0.30
C TRP A 25 -1.76 -4.16 0.64
N ASP A 26 -1.53 -4.23 1.95
CA ASP A 26 -2.54 -3.89 2.95
C ASP A 26 -2.94 -2.41 2.88
N ALA A 27 -1.97 -1.53 2.73
CA ALA A 27 -2.22 -0.10 2.56
C ALA A 27 -3.03 0.18 1.28
N LEU A 28 -2.73 -0.50 0.19
CA LEU A 28 -3.45 -0.37 -1.07
C LEU A 28 -4.92 -0.79 -0.92
N SER A 29 -5.16 -1.96 -0.34
CA SER A 29 -6.50 -2.46 -0.03
C SER A 29 -7.29 -1.48 0.84
N MET A 30 -6.65 -0.91 1.86
CA MET A 30 -7.27 0.08 2.74
C MET A 30 -7.68 1.34 1.98
N ILE A 31 -6.81 1.88 1.14
CA ILE A 31 -7.10 3.09 0.35
C ILE A 31 -8.22 2.83 -0.67
N GLU A 32 -8.19 1.68 -1.35
CA GLU A 32 -9.12 1.40 -2.44
C GLU A 32 -10.53 1.03 -1.94
N SER A 33 -10.65 0.29 -0.85
CA SER A 33 -11.96 -0.22 -0.40
C SER A 33 -12.16 -0.25 1.12
N GLY A 34 -11.16 0.14 1.93
CA GLY A 34 -11.20 -0.10 3.37
C GLY A 34 -11.17 -1.58 3.73
N ASP A 35 -10.41 -2.39 3.00
CA ASP A 35 -10.32 -3.86 3.15
C ASP A 35 -11.63 -4.61 2.90
N ASN A 36 -12.47 -4.12 2.02
CA ASN A 36 -13.75 -4.74 1.74
C ASN A 36 -13.65 -5.70 0.53
N ASP A 37 -13.68 -7.00 0.79
CA ASP A 37 -13.64 -8.04 -0.24
C ASP A 37 -14.85 -8.02 -1.19
N HIS A 38 -15.96 -7.45 -0.76
CA HIS A 38 -17.22 -7.38 -1.52
C HIS A 38 -17.41 -6.02 -2.21
N ALA A 39 -16.42 -5.15 -2.18
CA ALA A 39 -16.54 -3.82 -2.75
C ALA A 39 -16.70 -3.89 -4.28
N VAL A 40 -17.65 -3.09 -4.78
CA VAL A 40 -17.84 -2.82 -6.20
C VAL A 40 -17.81 -1.32 -6.39
N GLY A 41 -16.90 -0.83 -7.21
CA GLY A 41 -16.75 0.59 -7.49
C GLY A 41 -17.73 1.14 -8.50
N PRO A 42 -17.77 2.47 -8.70
CA PRO A 42 -18.70 3.15 -9.63
C PRO A 42 -18.55 2.70 -11.08
N GLY A 43 -17.34 2.31 -11.50
CA GLY A 43 -17.05 1.78 -12.83
C GLY A 43 -17.11 0.26 -12.94
N GLY A 44 -17.61 -0.43 -11.90
CA GLY A 44 -17.68 -1.88 -11.82
C GLY A 44 -16.36 -2.53 -11.36
N GLU A 45 -15.44 -1.77 -10.79
CA GLU A 45 -14.21 -2.29 -10.20
C GLU A 45 -14.54 -3.29 -9.09
N VAL A 46 -13.76 -4.36 -9.02
CA VAL A 46 -14.01 -5.49 -8.11
C VAL A 46 -12.85 -5.71 -7.13
N SER A 47 -13.12 -6.44 -6.08
CA SER A 47 -12.22 -6.85 -5.00
C SER A 47 -11.85 -5.71 -4.05
N ARG A 48 -11.16 -6.09 -2.96
CA ARG A 48 -10.60 -5.13 -2.01
C ARG A 48 -9.62 -4.13 -2.64
N PHE A 49 -9.03 -4.46 -3.79
CA PHE A 49 -8.09 -3.62 -4.51
C PHE A 49 -8.73 -2.76 -5.60
N GLN A 50 -10.02 -2.88 -5.83
CA GLN A 50 -10.78 -2.14 -6.84
C GLN A 50 -10.15 -2.24 -8.23
N ILE A 51 -9.99 -3.49 -8.68
CA ILE A 51 -9.43 -3.81 -10.00
C ILE A 51 -10.53 -3.71 -11.05
N ARG A 52 -10.23 -3.02 -12.16
CA ARG A 52 -11.13 -2.99 -13.31
C ARG A 52 -11.37 -4.40 -13.83
N ARG A 53 -12.61 -4.69 -14.19
CA ARG A 53 -13.00 -6.04 -14.65
C ARG A 53 -12.20 -6.50 -15.86
N GLU A 54 -11.89 -5.61 -16.77
CA GLU A 54 -11.09 -5.90 -17.98
C GLU A 54 -9.63 -6.27 -17.66
N LEU A 55 -9.13 -5.91 -16.47
CA LEU A 55 -7.80 -6.28 -16.01
C LEU A 55 -7.81 -7.50 -15.08
N TRP A 56 -8.98 -7.97 -14.67
CA TRP A 56 -9.08 -9.10 -13.76
C TRP A 56 -8.58 -10.40 -14.42
N PRO A 57 -7.47 -11.01 -13.91
CA PRO A 57 -6.81 -12.12 -14.60
C PRO A 57 -7.49 -13.47 -14.41
N GLY A 58 -8.40 -13.59 -13.45
CA GLY A 58 -9.10 -14.82 -13.09
C GLY A 58 -9.17 -15.05 -11.57
N GLY A 59 -9.93 -16.04 -11.16
CA GLY A 59 -10.20 -16.33 -9.76
C GLY A 59 -11.43 -15.59 -9.23
N ASN A 60 -11.64 -15.71 -7.91
CA ASN A 60 -12.77 -15.10 -7.24
C ASN A 60 -12.42 -13.72 -6.69
N PRO A 61 -13.01 -12.62 -7.23
CA PRO A 61 -12.72 -11.27 -6.76
C PRO A 61 -13.04 -11.02 -5.28
N GLN A 62 -13.92 -11.81 -4.69
CA GLN A 62 -14.31 -11.70 -3.28
C GLN A 62 -13.43 -12.52 -2.33
N ASP A 63 -12.52 -13.31 -2.88
CA ASP A 63 -11.52 -14.03 -2.10
C ASP A 63 -10.26 -13.18 -1.94
N ALA A 64 -9.82 -12.97 -0.68
CA ALA A 64 -8.69 -12.10 -0.38
C ALA A 64 -7.37 -12.60 -0.99
N HIS A 65 -7.16 -13.91 -1.02
CA HIS A 65 -5.95 -14.51 -1.60
C HIS A 65 -5.94 -14.35 -3.12
N ASP A 66 -7.05 -14.62 -3.80
CA ASP A 66 -7.18 -14.43 -5.25
C ASP A 66 -7.02 -12.96 -5.63
N ALA A 67 -7.59 -12.05 -4.84
CA ALA A 67 -7.45 -10.62 -5.04
C ALA A 67 -5.99 -10.15 -4.92
N LEU A 68 -5.26 -10.64 -3.92
CA LEU A 68 -3.84 -10.32 -3.77
C LEU A 68 -3.00 -10.86 -4.94
N SER A 69 -3.27 -12.08 -5.37
CA SER A 69 -2.59 -12.67 -6.53
C SER A 69 -2.85 -11.87 -7.80
N ALA A 70 -4.09 -11.43 -8.02
CA ALA A 70 -4.47 -10.58 -9.15
C ALA A 70 -3.77 -9.22 -9.10
N ALA A 71 -3.75 -8.58 -7.93
CA ALA A 71 -3.08 -7.28 -7.75
C ALA A 71 -1.58 -7.38 -8.03
N LYS A 72 -0.91 -8.42 -7.55
CA LYS A 72 0.51 -8.67 -7.82
C LYS A 72 0.78 -8.92 -9.30
N GLU A 73 -0.05 -9.71 -9.95
CA GLU A 73 0.08 -10.00 -11.38
C GLU A 73 -0.01 -8.76 -12.24
N ILE A 74 -0.89 -7.82 -11.87
CA ILE A 74 -1.03 -6.52 -12.56
C ILE A 74 0.17 -5.62 -12.25
N MET A 75 0.61 -5.58 -11.00
CA MET A 75 1.56 -4.56 -10.54
C MET A 75 3.02 -4.91 -10.80
N LEU A 76 3.40 -6.19 -10.71
CA LEU A 76 4.80 -6.58 -10.86
C LEU A 76 5.42 -6.14 -12.19
N PRO A 77 4.75 -6.28 -13.36
CA PRO A 77 5.29 -5.77 -14.62
C PRO A 77 5.49 -4.24 -14.62
N ARG A 78 4.62 -3.50 -13.94
CA ARG A 78 4.72 -2.02 -13.83
C ARG A 78 5.91 -1.61 -12.98
N LEU A 79 6.18 -2.33 -11.89
CA LEU A 79 7.34 -2.11 -11.03
C LEU A 79 8.65 -2.44 -11.76
N ASP A 80 8.68 -3.51 -12.52
CA ASP A 80 9.84 -3.90 -13.33
C ASP A 80 10.16 -2.86 -14.40
N GLU A 81 9.13 -2.36 -15.10
CA GLU A 81 9.27 -1.30 -16.09
C GLU A 81 9.80 -0.02 -15.48
N PHE A 82 9.25 0.38 -14.34
CA PHE A 82 9.71 1.55 -13.59
C PHE A 82 11.19 1.43 -13.23
N GLN A 83 11.59 0.29 -12.66
CA GLN A 83 12.98 0.06 -12.24
C GLN A 83 13.95 0.09 -13.44
N ARG A 84 13.55 -0.47 -14.56
CA ARG A 84 14.38 -0.40 -15.80
C ARG A 84 14.53 1.03 -16.30
N THR A 85 13.46 1.80 -16.26
CA THR A 85 13.44 3.16 -16.80
C THR A 85 14.15 4.16 -15.89
N HIS A 86 13.97 4.04 -14.57
CA HIS A 86 14.47 5.00 -13.58
C HIS A 86 15.77 4.54 -12.90
N GLN A 87 16.24 3.32 -13.16
CA GLN A 87 17.45 2.73 -12.57
C GLN A 87 17.42 2.70 -11.02
N ARG A 88 16.25 2.55 -10.44
CA ARG A 88 16.00 2.41 -9.01
C ARG A 88 14.62 1.82 -8.75
N PRO A 89 14.37 1.25 -7.54
CA PRO A 89 13.03 0.80 -7.16
C PRO A 89 12.06 1.99 -7.02
N ALA A 90 10.76 1.73 -7.25
CA ALA A 90 9.72 2.69 -6.98
C ALA A 90 9.61 2.99 -5.47
N THR A 91 9.46 4.27 -5.12
CA THR A 91 9.09 4.69 -3.76
C THR A 91 7.65 4.28 -3.44
N ASP A 92 7.25 4.41 -2.17
CA ASP A 92 5.86 4.16 -1.78
C ASP A 92 4.88 5.07 -2.55
N PHE A 93 5.22 6.32 -2.70
CA PHE A 93 4.43 7.28 -3.48
C PHE A 93 4.27 6.83 -4.93
N GLU A 94 5.36 6.47 -5.58
CA GLU A 94 5.38 6.01 -6.96
C GLU A 94 4.67 4.66 -7.12
N PHE A 95 4.77 3.78 -6.13
CA PHE A 95 4.02 2.52 -6.12
C PHE A 95 2.52 2.78 -6.25
N TYR A 96 1.97 3.71 -5.47
CA TYR A 96 0.55 4.03 -5.56
C TYR A 96 0.19 4.65 -6.92
N VAL A 97 1.01 5.55 -7.44
CA VAL A 97 0.76 6.15 -8.75
C VAL A 97 0.80 5.10 -9.86
N LEU A 98 1.74 4.17 -9.80
CA LEU A 98 1.82 3.04 -10.76
C LEU A 98 0.59 2.13 -10.68
N TRP A 99 0.00 1.99 -9.52
CA TRP A 99 -1.26 1.27 -9.36
C TRP A 99 -2.43 1.98 -10.03
N ASN A 100 -2.59 3.25 -9.75
CA ASN A 100 -3.77 4.04 -10.15
C ASN A 100 -3.69 4.57 -11.59
N ALA A 101 -2.53 5.13 -11.97
CA ALA A 101 -2.32 5.79 -13.25
C ALA A 101 -0.86 5.61 -13.73
N PRO A 102 -0.46 4.39 -14.15
CA PRO A 102 0.94 4.09 -14.46
C PRO A 102 1.56 4.98 -15.53
N TRP A 103 0.75 5.46 -16.48
CA TRP A 103 1.20 6.36 -17.54
C TRP A 103 1.52 7.79 -17.06
N ARG A 104 1.19 8.11 -15.80
CA ARG A 104 1.39 9.44 -15.20
C ARG A 104 2.31 9.39 -13.97
N VAL A 105 3.17 8.38 -13.86
CA VAL A 105 4.00 8.20 -12.67
C VAL A 105 4.91 9.40 -12.39
N ASP A 106 5.39 10.08 -13.41
CA ASP A 106 6.25 11.27 -13.26
C ASP A 106 5.47 12.57 -13.05
N HIS A 107 4.18 12.60 -13.41
CA HIS A 107 3.32 13.78 -13.33
C HIS A 107 1.89 13.39 -12.92
N PRO A 108 1.68 12.89 -11.69
CA PRO A 108 0.34 12.49 -11.24
C PRO A 108 -0.58 13.70 -11.09
N SER A 109 -1.89 13.46 -11.26
CA SER A 109 -2.90 14.47 -10.97
C SER A 109 -2.96 14.81 -9.49
N ASP A 110 -3.59 15.95 -9.13
CA ASP A 110 -3.77 16.34 -7.73
C ASP A 110 -4.55 15.31 -6.93
N ALA A 111 -5.60 14.73 -7.51
CA ALA A 111 -6.39 13.69 -6.85
C ALA A 111 -5.56 12.43 -6.56
N VAL A 112 -4.77 11.96 -7.51
CA VAL A 112 -3.87 10.81 -7.33
C VAL A 112 -2.77 11.15 -6.33
N THR A 113 -2.22 12.35 -6.38
CA THR A 113 -1.20 12.82 -5.43
C THR A 113 -1.72 12.78 -3.99
N LYS A 114 -2.94 13.23 -3.74
CA LYS A 114 -3.55 13.16 -2.40
C LYS A 114 -3.69 11.73 -1.90
N ARG A 115 -4.16 10.82 -2.75
CA ARG A 115 -4.29 9.40 -2.41
C ARG A 115 -2.92 8.74 -2.17
N ALA A 116 -1.94 9.07 -3.00
CA ALA A 116 -0.57 8.57 -2.84
C ALA A 116 0.04 9.00 -1.50
N ARG A 117 -0.20 10.22 -1.06
CA ARG A 117 0.24 10.71 0.26
C ARG A 117 -0.44 9.96 1.40
N ARG A 118 -1.74 9.70 1.30
CA ARG A 118 -2.47 8.88 2.28
C ARG A 118 -1.93 7.46 2.34
N PHE A 119 -1.66 6.88 1.19
CA PHE A 119 -1.00 5.57 1.08
C PHE A 119 0.35 5.56 1.78
N CYS A 120 1.22 6.53 1.52
CA CYS A 120 2.51 6.66 2.18
C CYS A 120 2.38 6.75 3.71
N ASN A 121 1.36 7.46 4.22
CA ASN A 121 1.11 7.57 5.65
C ASN A 121 0.74 6.24 6.29
N LEU A 122 0.00 5.37 5.58
CA LEU A 122 -0.35 4.04 6.08
C LEU A 122 0.87 3.10 6.12
N VAL A 123 1.74 3.18 5.13
CA VAL A 123 2.94 2.33 5.05
C VAL A 123 3.96 2.71 6.12
N ARG A 124 4.04 3.97 6.51
CA ARG A 124 5.06 4.50 7.43
C ARG A 124 4.69 4.48 8.91
N ARG A 125 3.48 4.16 9.26
CA ARG A 125 3.02 4.16 10.67
C ARG A 125 3.57 3.02 11.47
#